data_75aff42e742ed31671ffdcb68f13d0c5
#
_entry.id   75aff42e742ed31671ffdcb68f13d0c5
#
_cell.length_a   1.000
_cell.length_b   1.000
_cell.length_c   1.000
_cell.angle_alpha   90.00
_cell.angle_beta   90.00
_cell.angle_gamma   90.00
#
_symmetry.space_group_name_H-M   'P 1'
#
loop_
_entity.id
_entity.type
_entity.pdbx_description
1 polymer ?
#
loop_
_entity_poly.entity_id
_entity_poly.type
_entity_poly.pdbx_seq_one_letter_code
_entity_poly.pdbx_strand_id
1 'polypeptide(L)'
;LTIKVRKKIVADGLEDETFDVTNKGVHVNAEKFNELSENPNTVIVDMRNHYESEIGHFKGAITPQVETFREELPYVEKLLEEDKDKNLLLYCTGGIRCEKASAYYKHKGFKNVFQLNGGIINYTREVEKKNLDNRFIGKNFVFDERLGERITEDIISNCHQCGEPCDTHINCANDACHLLFIQCDSCKEKNDVCCSTQCQDFIKLPVEERSELRKTTIFNGTHFSKNTASKNKLNQQ
;
A
#
# COMPACT_ATOMS: atom_id res chain seq x y z
N LEU A 1 -8.26 19.16 16.50
CA LEU A 1 -7.17 18.20 16.65
C LEU A 1 -7.57 17.16 17.71
N THR A 2 -7.64 15.89 17.35
CA THR A 2 -7.91 14.79 18.31
C THR A 2 -6.64 14.01 18.57
N ILE A 3 -6.19 13.96 19.83
CA ILE A 3 -5.04 13.15 20.25
C ILE A 3 -5.57 11.86 20.87
N LYS A 4 -5.14 10.71 20.34
CA LYS A 4 -5.50 9.38 20.85
C LYS A 4 -4.24 8.63 21.28
N VAL A 5 -4.17 8.23 22.53
CA VAL A 5 -3.11 7.34 23.02
C VAL A 5 -3.45 5.90 22.57
N ARG A 6 -2.49 5.25 21.93
CA ARG A 6 -2.61 3.86 21.48
C ARG A 6 -1.47 3.03 22.06
N LYS A 7 -1.75 1.77 22.42
CA LYS A 7 -0.71 0.83 22.88
C LYS A 7 0.29 0.46 21.79
N LYS A 8 -0.15 0.46 20.52
CA LYS A 8 0.66 0.16 19.35
C LYS A 8 0.52 1.26 18.29
N ILE A 9 1.62 1.59 17.62
CA ILE A 9 1.65 2.59 16.54
C ILE A 9 0.97 2.04 15.27
N VAL A 10 1.17 0.74 14.99
CA VAL A 10 0.59 0.03 13.85
C VAL A 10 -0.21 -1.18 14.32
N ALA A 11 -1.25 -1.53 13.56
CA ALA A 11 -2.09 -2.71 13.83
C ALA A 11 -1.42 -3.96 13.21
N ASP A 12 -0.46 -4.55 13.93
CA ASP A 12 0.36 -5.67 13.48
C ASP A 12 -0.23 -7.05 13.77
N GLY A 13 -1.24 -7.13 14.66
CA GLY A 13 -1.85 -8.41 15.07
C GLY A 13 -0.96 -9.34 15.89
N LEU A 14 0.26 -8.93 16.23
CA LEU A 14 1.19 -9.74 16.99
C LEU A 14 0.81 -9.75 18.47
N GLU A 15 0.74 -10.94 19.07
CA GLU A 15 0.48 -11.16 20.51
C GLU A 15 1.71 -11.72 21.24
N ASP A 16 2.82 -11.92 20.50
CA ASP A 16 4.04 -12.49 21.03
C ASP A 16 4.76 -11.51 21.98
N GLU A 17 4.66 -11.74 23.29
CA GLU A 17 5.31 -10.93 24.32
C GLU A 17 6.85 -11.07 24.32
N THR A 18 7.40 -12.11 23.68
CA THR A 18 8.85 -12.31 23.54
C THR A 18 9.44 -11.45 22.42
N PHE A 19 8.61 -10.81 21.65
CA PHE A 19 9.01 -10.00 20.52
C PHE A 19 9.55 -8.62 20.95
N ASP A 20 10.86 -8.48 20.90
CA ASP A 20 11.54 -7.21 21.19
C ASP A 20 11.46 -6.23 20.02
N VAL A 21 10.55 -5.29 20.11
CA VAL A 21 10.36 -4.22 19.09
C VAL A 21 11.53 -3.23 19.02
N THR A 22 12.47 -3.25 19.94
CA THR A 22 13.64 -2.36 19.95
C THR A 22 14.80 -2.93 19.13
N ASN A 23 14.83 -4.26 18.92
CA ASN A 23 15.84 -4.93 18.10
C ASN A 23 15.55 -4.79 16.59
N LYS A 24 15.61 -3.56 16.10
CA LYS A 24 15.26 -3.19 14.73
C LYS A 24 16.36 -3.51 13.71
N GLY A 25 15.97 -3.51 12.43
CA GLY A 25 16.91 -3.53 11.31
C GLY A 25 17.73 -2.24 11.22
N VAL A 26 18.83 -2.31 10.45
CA VAL A 26 19.72 -1.18 10.22
C VAL A 26 19.03 -0.14 9.34
N HIS A 27 18.97 1.12 9.78
CA HIS A 27 18.48 2.22 8.96
C HIS A 27 19.49 2.58 7.88
N VAL A 28 19.04 2.71 6.65
CA VAL A 28 19.85 3.10 5.50
C VAL A 28 19.30 4.37 4.85
N ASN A 29 20.19 5.26 4.39
CA ASN A 29 19.83 6.43 3.60
C ASN A 29 19.61 6.05 2.12
N ALA A 30 19.23 7.00 1.26
CA ALA A 30 18.95 6.74 -0.15
C ALA A 30 20.16 6.19 -0.92
N GLU A 31 21.39 6.66 -0.65
CA GLU A 31 22.60 6.15 -1.30
C GLU A 31 22.82 4.68 -0.98
N LYS A 32 22.78 4.32 0.31
CA LYS A 32 22.98 2.94 0.75
C LYS A 32 21.82 2.04 0.33
N PHE A 33 20.60 2.56 0.25
CA PHE A 33 19.45 1.86 -0.29
C PHE A 33 19.68 1.48 -1.77
N ASN A 34 20.14 2.45 -2.59
CA ASN A 34 20.45 2.21 -4.00
C ASN A 34 21.57 1.17 -4.15
N GLU A 35 22.66 1.31 -3.38
CA GLU A 35 23.76 0.32 -3.37
C GLU A 35 23.26 -1.11 -3.02
N LEU A 36 22.48 -1.24 -1.96
CA LEU A 36 21.92 -2.53 -1.56
C LEU A 36 20.94 -3.09 -2.60
N SER A 37 20.15 -2.23 -3.23
CA SER A 37 19.18 -2.64 -4.24
C SER A 37 19.81 -3.25 -5.51
N GLU A 38 21.06 -2.92 -5.80
CA GLU A 38 21.83 -3.48 -6.91
C GLU A 38 22.52 -4.81 -6.57
N ASN A 39 22.62 -5.14 -5.30
CA ASN A 39 23.27 -6.38 -4.88
C ASN A 39 22.34 -7.58 -5.15
N PRO A 40 22.76 -8.58 -5.94
CA PRO A 40 21.93 -9.74 -6.26
C PRO A 40 21.56 -10.59 -5.04
N ASN A 41 22.26 -10.42 -3.92
CA ASN A 41 21.93 -11.07 -2.64
C ASN A 41 20.98 -10.23 -1.76
N THR A 42 20.27 -9.26 -2.36
CA THR A 42 19.30 -8.42 -1.66
C THR A 42 17.89 -8.70 -2.16
N VAL A 43 16.97 -8.86 -1.22
CA VAL A 43 15.54 -8.91 -1.47
C VAL A 43 14.91 -7.62 -0.95
N ILE A 44 14.26 -6.88 -1.83
CA ILE A 44 13.56 -5.63 -1.49
C ILE A 44 12.08 -5.95 -1.27
N VAL A 45 11.50 -5.50 -0.18
CA VAL A 45 10.09 -5.73 0.14
C VAL A 45 9.39 -4.43 0.47
N ASP A 46 8.27 -4.20 -0.20
CA ASP A 46 7.35 -3.10 0.09
C ASP A 46 6.43 -3.49 1.25
N MET A 47 6.58 -2.81 2.39
CA MET A 47 5.77 -3.04 3.59
C MET A 47 4.49 -2.19 3.59
N ARG A 48 3.95 -1.90 2.42
CA ARG A 48 2.70 -1.16 2.24
C ARG A 48 1.60 -2.10 1.75
N ASN A 49 0.36 -1.72 2.02
CA ASN A 49 -0.78 -2.43 1.46
C ASN A 49 -0.75 -2.42 -0.07
N HIS A 50 -1.31 -3.43 -0.70
CA HIS A 50 -1.27 -3.59 -2.16
C HIS A 50 -1.75 -2.35 -2.92
N TYR A 51 -2.85 -1.71 -2.51
CA TYR A 51 -3.36 -0.51 -3.18
C TYR A 51 -2.37 0.67 -3.17
N GLU A 52 -1.42 0.70 -2.23
CA GLU A 52 -0.37 1.73 -2.19
C GLU A 52 0.75 1.41 -3.20
N SER A 53 1.17 0.14 -3.26
CA SER A 53 2.24 -0.33 -4.15
C SER A 53 1.79 -0.46 -5.61
N GLU A 54 0.49 -0.59 -5.86
CA GLU A 54 -0.09 -0.75 -7.19
C GLU A 54 0.19 0.44 -8.12
N ILE A 55 0.26 1.66 -7.58
CA ILE A 55 0.53 2.88 -8.36
C ILE A 55 1.98 3.34 -8.34
N GLY A 56 2.83 2.71 -7.54
CA GLY A 56 4.26 3.02 -7.49
C GLY A 56 5.01 2.22 -6.43
N HIS A 57 6.21 1.77 -6.78
CA HIS A 57 7.09 0.98 -5.92
C HIS A 57 8.54 1.08 -6.37
N PHE A 58 9.50 0.58 -5.61
CA PHE A 58 10.89 0.47 -6.05
C PHE A 58 11.06 -0.63 -7.10
N LYS A 59 11.91 -0.39 -8.09
CA LYS A 59 12.26 -1.39 -9.12
C LYS A 59 12.77 -2.66 -8.48
N GLY A 60 12.20 -3.80 -8.88
CA GLY A 60 12.58 -5.12 -8.37
C GLY A 60 12.07 -5.45 -6.97
N ALA A 61 11.26 -4.61 -6.35
CA ALA A 61 10.67 -4.90 -5.06
C ALA A 61 9.56 -5.96 -5.15
N ILE A 62 9.52 -6.85 -4.18
CA ILE A 62 8.35 -7.69 -3.91
C ILE A 62 7.26 -6.78 -3.34
N THR A 63 6.09 -6.80 -3.98
CA THR A 63 4.89 -6.08 -3.56
C THR A 63 3.83 -7.10 -3.13
N PRO A 64 3.75 -7.46 -1.85
CA PRO A 64 2.81 -8.45 -1.36
C PRO A 64 1.36 -8.07 -1.68
N GLN A 65 0.60 -9.03 -2.23
CA GLN A 65 -0.81 -8.80 -2.57
C GLN A 65 -1.71 -9.05 -1.36
N VAL A 66 -1.49 -8.30 -0.30
CA VAL A 66 -2.23 -8.39 0.96
C VAL A 66 -2.95 -7.09 1.28
N GLU A 67 -4.01 -7.19 2.08
CA GLU A 67 -4.86 -6.06 2.42
C GLU A 67 -4.36 -5.27 3.61
N THR A 68 -3.66 -5.94 4.51
CA THR A 68 -3.28 -5.34 5.78
C THR A 68 -1.85 -5.68 6.16
N PHE A 69 -1.20 -4.76 6.85
CA PHE A 69 0.13 -4.97 7.42
C PHE A 69 0.18 -6.21 8.33
N ARG A 70 -0.94 -6.57 8.99
CA ARG A 70 -1.04 -7.78 9.82
C ARG A 70 -0.87 -9.06 9.00
N GLU A 71 -1.47 -9.10 7.81
CA GLU A 71 -1.37 -10.24 6.91
C GLU A 71 -0.01 -10.29 6.23
N GLU A 72 0.61 -9.14 6.01
CA GLU A 72 1.87 -9.00 5.30
C GLU A 72 3.04 -9.65 6.05
N LEU A 73 3.13 -9.46 7.36
CA LEU A 73 4.23 -9.98 8.16
C LEU A 73 4.43 -11.50 8.02
N PRO A 74 3.42 -12.36 8.28
CA PRO A 74 3.57 -13.80 8.11
C PRO A 74 3.64 -14.23 6.63
N TYR A 75 3.02 -13.47 5.72
CA TYR A 75 3.11 -13.76 4.29
C TYR A 75 4.54 -13.64 3.78
N VAL A 76 5.24 -12.55 4.07
CA VAL A 76 6.63 -12.31 3.67
C VAL A 76 7.58 -13.26 4.39
N GLU A 77 7.36 -13.56 5.68
CA GLU A 77 8.13 -14.57 6.41
C GLU A 77 8.13 -15.91 5.69
N LYS A 78 6.94 -16.39 5.31
CA LYS A 78 6.78 -17.66 4.59
C LYS A 78 7.38 -17.61 3.18
N LEU A 79 7.20 -16.49 2.46
CA LEU A 79 7.71 -16.31 1.11
C LEU A 79 9.25 -16.36 1.06
N LEU A 80 9.91 -15.86 2.09
CA LEU A 80 11.36 -15.71 2.17
C LEU A 80 12.00 -16.68 3.18
N GLU A 81 11.36 -17.80 3.49
CA GLU A 81 11.85 -18.75 4.50
C GLU A 81 13.24 -19.29 4.16
N GLU A 82 13.51 -19.55 2.88
CA GLU A 82 14.79 -20.03 2.38
C GLU A 82 15.85 -18.91 2.20
N ASP A 83 15.43 -17.64 2.31
CA ASP A 83 16.24 -16.46 2.01
C ASP A 83 16.72 -15.71 3.27
N LYS A 84 16.66 -16.33 4.46
CA LYS A 84 16.99 -15.68 5.75
C LYS A 84 18.43 -15.19 5.85
N ASP A 85 19.33 -15.70 5.02
CA ASP A 85 20.73 -15.30 4.95
C ASP A 85 20.97 -14.12 4.00
N LYS A 86 20.02 -13.80 3.12
CA LYS A 86 20.10 -12.66 2.22
C LYS A 86 19.91 -11.33 2.94
N ASN A 87 20.26 -10.24 2.29
CA ASN A 87 19.90 -8.91 2.75
C ASN A 87 18.41 -8.69 2.53
N LEU A 88 17.66 -8.45 3.59
CA LEU A 88 16.26 -8.08 3.55
C LEU A 88 16.15 -6.55 3.66
N LEU A 89 15.78 -5.88 2.57
CA LEU A 89 15.70 -4.43 2.46
C LEU A 89 14.24 -3.99 2.46
N LEU A 90 13.79 -3.37 3.55
CA LEU A 90 12.40 -3.00 3.78
C LEU A 90 12.16 -1.51 3.54
N TYR A 91 11.00 -1.19 3.01
CA TYR A 91 10.53 0.19 2.92
C TYR A 91 9.02 0.30 3.08
N CYS A 92 8.56 1.50 3.44
CA CYS A 92 7.16 1.92 3.39
C CYS A 92 7.07 3.42 3.11
N THR A 93 5.91 4.04 3.20
CA THR A 93 5.71 5.47 2.92
C THR A 93 6.59 6.38 3.78
N GLY A 94 6.57 6.21 5.10
CA GLY A 94 7.27 7.09 6.07
C GLY A 94 8.17 6.36 7.08
N GLY A 95 8.43 5.05 6.90
CA GLY A 95 9.31 4.26 7.76
C GLY A 95 8.64 3.56 8.94
N ILE A 96 7.45 3.99 9.39
CA ILE A 96 6.83 3.51 10.65
C ILE A 96 6.51 2.00 10.64
N ARG A 97 5.97 1.47 9.53
CA ARG A 97 5.71 0.02 9.38
C ARG A 97 7.01 -0.78 9.42
N CYS A 98 8.07 -0.25 8.81
CA CYS A 98 9.38 -0.89 8.78
C CYS A 98 10.03 -0.99 10.16
N GLU A 99 9.81 -0.02 11.05
CA GLU A 99 10.28 -0.10 12.44
C GLU A 99 9.81 -1.39 13.12
N LYS A 100 8.57 -1.77 12.89
CA LYS A 100 7.98 -2.99 13.45
C LYS A 100 8.37 -4.23 12.65
N ALA A 101 8.28 -4.15 11.32
CA ALA A 101 8.58 -5.28 10.43
C ALA A 101 10.02 -5.74 10.56
N SER A 102 10.98 -4.81 10.61
CA SER A 102 12.40 -5.17 10.70
C SER A 102 12.75 -5.89 12.00
N ALA A 103 12.17 -5.46 13.12
CA ALA A 103 12.33 -6.15 14.39
C ALA A 103 11.67 -7.54 14.37
N TYR A 104 10.48 -7.67 13.77
CA TYR A 104 9.80 -8.94 13.59
C TYR A 104 10.64 -9.93 12.77
N TYR A 105 11.16 -9.53 11.61
CA TYR A 105 11.96 -10.43 10.77
C TYR A 105 13.27 -10.81 11.42
N LYS A 106 13.93 -9.92 12.17
CA LYS A 106 15.10 -10.30 13.00
C LYS A 106 14.72 -11.35 14.05
N HIS A 107 13.59 -11.19 14.72
CA HIS A 107 13.06 -12.20 15.65
C HIS A 107 12.80 -13.54 14.95
N LYS A 108 12.36 -13.53 13.69
CA LYS A 108 12.13 -14.72 12.85
C LYS A 108 13.41 -15.30 12.23
N GLY A 109 14.57 -14.78 12.59
CA GLY A 109 15.87 -15.33 12.22
C GLY A 109 16.47 -14.81 10.90
N PHE A 110 15.91 -13.74 10.32
CA PHE A 110 16.55 -13.03 9.22
C PHE A 110 17.81 -12.33 9.73
N LYS A 111 18.96 -12.61 9.12
CA LYS A 111 20.27 -12.17 9.64
C LYS A 111 20.60 -10.72 9.29
N ASN A 112 20.31 -10.30 8.07
CA ASN A 112 20.72 -9.02 7.50
C ASN A 112 19.47 -8.19 7.16
N VAL A 113 18.91 -7.50 8.13
CA VAL A 113 17.66 -6.71 7.95
C VAL A 113 17.98 -5.22 7.92
N PHE A 114 17.62 -4.58 6.83
CA PHE A 114 17.77 -3.14 6.57
C PHE A 114 16.40 -2.50 6.36
N GLN A 115 16.31 -1.21 6.67
CA GLN A 115 15.09 -0.43 6.45
C GLN A 115 15.41 0.98 5.97
N LEU A 116 14.63 1.45 5.00
CA LEU A 116 14.79 2.78 4.44
C LEU A 116 14.42 3.85 5.47
N ASN A 117 15.38 4.69 5.84
CA ASN A 117 15.20 5.74 6.83
C ASN A 117 14.22 6.81 6.36
N GLY A 118 13.12 6.99 7.09
CA GLY A 118 12.06 7.94 6.74
C GLY A 118 11.24 7.54 5.50
N GLY A 119 11.42 6.31 4.98
CA GLY A 119 10.65 5.72 3.88
C GLY A 119 10.78 6.45 2.55
N ILE A 120 9.81 6.22 1.65
CA ILE A 120 9.78 6.81 0.31
C ILE A 120 9.85 8.34 0.37
N ILE A 121 9.15 8.96 1.32
CA ILE A 121 9.11 10.43 1.47
C ILE A 121 10.51 11.01 1.68
N ASN A 122 11.32 10.41 2.55
CA ASN A 122 12.68 10.88 2.76
C ASN A 122 13.61 10.50 1.62
N TYR A 123 13.42 9.32 1.03
CA TYR A 123 14.18 8.85 -0.12
C TYR A 123 14.11 9.84 -1.29
N THR A 124 12.93 10.25 -1.68
CA THR A 124 12.72 11.19 -2.80
C THR A 124 13.39 12.52 -2.57
N ARG A 125 13.33 13.05 -1.34
CA ARG A 125 14.03 14.29 -0.94
C ARG A 125 15.55 14.15 -1.02
N GLU A 126 16.09 13.02 -0.58
CA GLU A 126 17.53 12.78 -0.64
C GLU A 126 18.02 12.58 -2.08
N VAL A 127 17.25 11.84 -2.91
CA VAL A 127 17.53 11.66 -4.33
C VAL A 127 17.61 12.99 -5.06
N GLU A 128 16.61 13.86 -4.88
CA GLU A 128 16.59 15.19 -5.46
C GLU A 128 17.76 16.04 -4.96
N LYS A 129 17.97 16.13 -3.64
CA LYS A 129 19.01 16.95 -3.02
C LYS A 129 20.43 16.55 -3.43
N LYS A 130 20.67 15.24 -3.60
CA LYS A 130 22.01 14.68 -3.87
C LYS A 130 22.20 14.30 -5.33
N ASN A 131 21.18 14.51 -6.18
CA ASN A 131 21.18 14.10 -7.59
C ASN A 131 21.53 12.61 -7.78
N LEU A 132 20.90 11.74 -6.98
CA LEU A 132 21.06 10.31 -7.07
C LEU A 132 20.18 9.71 -8.15
N ASP A 133 20.52 8.49 -8.59
CA ASP A 133 19.64 7.71 -9.46
C ASP A 133 18.35 7.31 -8.71
N ASN A 134 17.20 7.67 -9.27
CA ASN A 134 15.90 7.36 -8.67
C ASN A 134 15.46 5.94 -9.03
N ARG A 135 15.34 5.08 -8.02
CA ARG A 135 14.92 3.68 -8.17
C ARG A 135 13.43 3.47 -7.97
N PHE A 136 12.71 4.48 -7.53
CA PHE A 136 11.24 4.42 -7.39
C PHE A 136 10.58 4.70 -8.73
N ILE A 137 9.48 3.99 -9.03
CA ILE A 137 8.66 4.17 -10.24
C ILE A 137 7.21 4.44 -9.87
N GLY A 138 6.59 5.37 -10.60
CA GLY A 138 5.18 5.72 -10.44
C GLY A 138 4.91 6.79 -9.38
N LYS A 139 3.81 6.59 -8.65
CA LYS A 139 3.32 7.49 -7.58
C LYS A 139 3.52 6.89 -6.20
N ASN A 140 3.88 7.72 -5.22
CA ASN A 140 3.78 7.36 -3.82
C ASN A 140 2.36 7.65 -3.32
N PHE A 141 1.63 6.62 -2.86
CA PHE A 141 0.32 6.79 -2.25
C PHE A 141 0.43 7.60 -0.96
N VAL A 142 -0.44 8.60 -0.79
CA VAL A 142 -0.52 9.44 0.41
C VAL A 142 -1.94 9.39 1.01
N PHE A 143 -2.02 9.50 2.35
CA PHE A 143 -3.27 9.35 3.10
C PHE A 143 -4.02 10.68 3.29
N ASP A 144 -3.94 11.55 2.31
CA ASP A 144 -4.72 12.79 2.24
C ASP A 144 -5.55 12.84 0.96
N GLU A 145 -6.24 13.96 0.70
CA GLU A 145 -7.16 14.14 -0.43
C GLU A 145 -6.49 13.98 -1.81
N ARG A 146 -5.16 14.07 -1.89
CA ARG A 146 -4.39 13.86 -3.14
C ARG A 146 -4.35 12.40 -3.56
N LEU A 147 -4.44 11.45 -2.61
CA LEU A 147 -4.37 10.00 -2.78
C LEU A 147 -3.09 9.50 -3.50
N GLY A 148 -2.21 10.39 -3.92
CA GLY A 148 -0.94 10.05 -4.56
C GLY A 148 -0.11 11.28 -4.89
N GLU A 149 1.21 11.13 -4.77
CA GLU A 149 2.21 12.11 -5.13
C GLU A 149 3.10 11.53 -6.24
N ARG A 150 3.17 12.21 -7.38
CA ARG A 150 3.96 11.73 -8.52
C ARG A 150 5.46 11.84 -8.23
N ILE A 151 6.16 10.72 -8.40
CA ILE A 151 7.61 10.64 -8.24
C ILE A 151 8.30 10.50 -9.59
N THR A 152 7.74 9.69 -10.51
CA THR A 152 8.21 9.58 -11.89
C THR A 152 7.03 9.59 -12.86
N GLU A 153 7.32 9.78 -14.16
CA GLU A 153 6.28 9.81 -15.20
C GLU A 153 5.72 8.42 -15.55
N ASP A 154 6.25 7.36 -14.95
CA ASP A 154 5.76 6.01 -15.20
C ASP A 154 4.33 5.83 -14.69
N ILE A 155 3.48 5.19 -15.51
CA ILE A 155 2.15 4.72 -15.14
C ILE A 155 2.21 3.19 -15.16
N ILE A 156 2.25 2.58 -13.98
CA ILE A 156 2.48 1.14 -13.81
C ILE A 156 1.23 0.34 -13.46
N SER A 157 0.10 1.02 -13.34
CA SER A 157 -1.21 0.42 -13.04
C SER A 157 -2.22 0.68 -14.15
N ASN A 158 -3.40 0.09 -13.99
CA ASN A 158 -4.47 0.20 -14.96
C ASN A 158 -5.80 0.55 -14.28
N CYS A 159 -6.68 1.19 -15.03
CA CYS A 159 -8.07 1.40 -14.62
C CYS A 159 -8.73 0.07 -14.29
N HIS A 160 -9.33 -0.05 -13.09
CA HIS A 160 -9.95 -1.29 -12.63
C HIS A 160 -11.21 -1.67 -13.42
N GLN A 161 -11.76 -0.73 -14.22
CA GLN A 161 -12.97 -0.96 -15.01
C GLN A 161 -12.69 -1.28 -16.48
N CYS A 162 -11.84 -0.52 -17.16
CA CYS A 162 -11.58 -0.73 -18.59
C CYS A 162 -10.21 -1.33 -18.90
N GLY A 163 -9.27 -1.34 -17.95
CA GLY A 163 -7.93 -1.88 -18.15
C GLY A 163 -6.93 -0.93 -18.81
N GLU A 164 -7.33 0.27 -19.23
CA GLU A 164 -6.42 1.28 -19.78
C GLU A 164 -5.42 1.76 -18.74
N PRO A 165 -4.20 2.16 -19.14
CA PRO A 165 -3.18 2.67 -18.22
C PRO A 165 -3.72 3.84 -17.39
N CYS A 166 -3.66 3.71 -16.07
CA CYS A 166 -4.17 4.71 -15.14
C CYS A 166 -3.58 4.47 -13.75
N ASP A 167 -3.22 5.54 -13.05
CA ASP A 167 -2.72 5.50 -11.67
C ASP A 167 -3.46 6.48 -10.75
N THR A 168 -4.71 6.80 -11.11
CA THR A 168 -5.55 7.73 -10.33
C THR A 168 -6.48 6.97 -9.42
N HIS A 169 -6.19 7.01 -8.12
CA HIS A 169 -7.09 6.51 -7.09
C HIS A 169 -8.25 7.47 -6.86
N ILE A 170 -9.43 6.90 -6.69
CA ILE A 170 -10.63 7.62 -6.26
C ILE A 170 -11.41 6.77 -5.25
N ASN A 171 -12.24 7.42 -4.47
CA ASN A 171 -13.27 6.73 -3.68
C ASN A 171 -14.57 6.68 -4.47
N CYS A 172 -15.28 5.56 -4.40
CA CYS A 172 -16.61 5.42 -4.99
C CYS A 172 -17.54 6.52 -4.50
N ALA A 173 -18.27 7.17 -5.42
CA ALA A 173 -19.20 8.24 -5.10
C ALA A 173 -20.39 7.78 -4.22
N ASN A 174 -20.68 6.49 -4.19
CA ASN A 174 -21.62 5.93 -3.24
C ASN A 174 -21.00 5.94 -1.82
N ASP A 175 -21.49 6.83 -0.96
CA ASP A 175 -21.03 7.00 0.42
C ASP A 175 -21.29 5.78 1.33
N ALA A 176 -22.18 4.87 0.93
CA ALA A 176 -22.36 3.56 1.58
C ALA A 176 -21.32 2.53 1.15
N CYS A 177 -20.63 2.76 0.04
CA CYS A 177 -19.58 1.90 -0.50
C CYS A 177 -18.18 2.40 -0.13
N HIS A 178 -17.84 3.62 -0.54
CA HIS A 178 -16.53 4.23 -0.32
C HIS A 178 -15.32 3.39 -0.76
N LEU A 179 -15.50 2.47 -1.71
CA LEU A 179 -14.39 1.66 -2.22
C LEU A 179 -13.32 2.56 -2.82
N LEU A 180 -12.08 2.41 -2.38
CA LEU A 180 -10.91 3.00 -3.03
C LEU A 180 -10.51 2.12 -4.22
N PHE A 181 -10.41 2.70 -5.42
CA PHE A 181 -10.05 1.97 -6.63
C PHE A 181 -9.43 2.91 -7.67
N ILE A 182 -8.80 2.34 -8.70
CA ILE A 182 -8.19 3.11 -9.79
C ILE A 182 -9.22 3.27 -10.91
N GLN A 183 -9.47 4.53 -11.33
CA GLN A 183 -10.42 4.83 -12.40
C GLN A 183 -9.88 5.93 -13.32
N CYS A 184 -9.88 5.69 -14.62
CA CYS A 184 -9.53 6.69 -15.64
C CYS A 184 -10.68 7.69 -15.84
N ASP A 185 -10.38 8.85 -16.43
CA ASP A 185 -11.37 9.93 -16.61
C ASP A 185 -12.57 9.47 -17.46
N SER A 186 -12.36 8.71 -18.52
CA SER A 186 -13.44 8.17 -19.35
C SER A 186 -14.39 7.27 -18.56
N CYS A 187 -13.87 6.37 -17.70
CA CYS A 187 -14.69 5.54 -16.83
C CYS A 187 -15.36 6.34 -15.70
N LYS A 188 -14.70 7.38 -15.22
CA LYS A 188 -15.23 8.28 -14.21
C LYS A 188 -16.49 9.00 -14.70
N GLU A 189 -16.44 9.55 -15.92
CA GLU A 189 -17.60 10.18 -16.55
C GLU A 189 -18.73 9.16 -16.84
N LYS A 190 -18.38 8.02 -17.44
CA LYS A 190 -19.34 6.97 -17.81
C LYS A 190 -20.08 6.37 -16.62
N ASN A 191 -19.41 6.21 -15.47
CA ASN A 191 -19.91 5.47 -14.32
C ASN A 191 -20.22 6.36 -13.11
N ASP A 192 -20.38 7.67 -13.30
CA ASP A 192 -20.71 8.66 -12.23
C ASP A 192 -19.77 8.51 -11.01
N VAL A 193 -18.46 8.30 -11.24
CA VAL A 193 -17.45 8.07 -10.17
C VAL A 193 -17.76 6.83 -9.31
N CYS A 194 -18.58 5.90 -9.78
CA CYS A 194 -18.95 4.69 -9.07
C CYS A 194 -18.13 3.48 -9.47
N CYS A 195 -17.88 2.58 -8.51
CA CYS A 195 -17.12 1.37 -8.74
C CYS A 195 -17.94 0.26 -9.47
N SER A 196 -19.27 0.37 -9.46
CA SER A 196 -20.18 -0.61 -10.07
C SER A 196 -21.49 0.05 -10.47
N THR A 197 -22.27 -0.64 -11.34
CA THR A 197 -23.65 -0.23 -11.71
C THR A 197 -24.55 -0.19 -10.48
N GLN A 198 -24.42 -1.13 -9.56
CA GLN A 198 -25.16 -1.12 -8.30
C GLN A 198 -24.96 0.20 -7.51
N CYS A 199 -23.70 0.67 -7.43
CA CYS A 199 -23.41 1.96 -6.79
C CYS A 199 -23.95 3.15 -7.57
N GLN A 200 -23.87 3.09 -8.91
CA GLN A 200 -24.38 4.13 -9.78
C GLN A 200 -25.91 4.25 -9.68
N ASP A 201 -26.63 3.13 -9.62
CA ASP A 201 -28.08 3.13 -9.42
C ASP A 201 -28.46 3.63 -8.03
N PHE A 202 -27.71 3.20 -7.01
CA PHE A 202 -27.94 3.61 -5.63
C PHE A 202 -27.85 5.13 -5.43
N ILE A 203 -26.86 5.81 -6.00
CA ILE A 203 -26.71 7.28 -5.82
C ILE A 203 -27.81 8.08 -6.51
N LYS A 204 -28.54 7.50 -7.47
CA LYS A 204 -29.67 8.12 -8.19
C LYS A 204 -30.98 8.04 -7.41
N LEU A 205 -31.06 7.21 -6.38
CA LEU A 205 -32.26 7.06 -5.55
C LEU A 205 -32.48 8.28 -4.63
N PRO A 206 -33.75 8.57 -4.25
CA PRO A 206 -34.05 9.53 -3.20
C PRO A 206 -33.33 9.24 -1.87
N VAL A 207 -33.07 10.27 -1.08
CA VAL A 207 -32.31 10.16 0.19
C VAL A 207 -32.98 9.18 1.16
N GLU A 208 -34.31 9.20 1.23
CA GLU A 208 -35.08 8.31 2.09
C GLU A 208 -34.90 6.85 1.73
N GLU A 209 -34.98 6.51 0.44
CA GLU A 209 -34.75 5.15 -0.06
C GLU A 209 -33.31 4.69 0.17
N ARG A 210 -32.32 5.56 -0.08
CA ARG A 210 -30.89 5.26 0.22
C ARG A 210 -30.68 4.94 1.69
N SER A 211 -31.34 5.67 2.60
CA SER A 211 -31.23 5.45 4.04
C SER A 211 -31.72 4.07 4.46
N GLU A 212 -32.79 3.57 3.86
CA GLU A 212 -33.30 2.23 4.15
C GLU A 212 -32.44 1.13 3.50
N LEU A 213 -32.11 1.28 2.21
CA LEU A 213 -31.29 0.30 1.49
C LEU A 213 -29.89 0.13 2.06
N ARG A 214 -29.29 1.21 2.61
CA ARG A 214 -27.98 1.16 3.27
C ARG A 214 -27.92 0.16 4.43
N LYS A 215 -29.05 -0.11 5.10
CA LYS A 215 -29.12 -1.02 6.24
C LYS A 215 -29.04 -2.52 5.82
N THR A 216 -29.44 -2.81 4.60
CA THR A 216 -29.61 -4.18 4.11
C THR A 216 -28.71 -4.54 2.94
N THR A 217 -28.15 -3.53 2.23
CA THR A 217 -27.35 -3.75 1.03
C THR A 217 -25.86 -3.76 1.38
N ILE A 218 -25.15 -4.79 0.85
CA ILE A 218 -23.70 -4.91 0.95
C ILE A 218 -23.10 -4.38 -0.35
N PHE A 219 -22.20 -3.39 -0.24
CA PHE A 219 -21.45 -2.83 -1.34
C PHE A 219 -19.98 -3.28 -1.32
N ASN A 220 -19.27 -3.15 -2.42
CA ASN A 220 -17.88 -3.59 -2.58
C ASN A 220 -16.91 -3.00 -1.52
N GLY A 221 -17.11 -1.77 -1.12
CA GLY A 221 -16.28 -1.07 -0.12
C GLY A 221 -16.78 -1.18 1.32
N THR A 222 -17.91 -1.86 1.56
CA THR A 222 -18.43 -2.10 2.91
C THR A 222 -17.42 -2.98 3.64
N HIS A 223 -16.91 -2.59 4.80
CA HIS A 223 -15.88 -3.28 5.59
C HIS A 223 -14.41 -3.00 5.26
N PHE A 224 -14.07 -1.79 4.80
CA PHE A 224 -12.68 -1.37 4.59
C PHE A 224 -11.89 -2.19 3.54
N SER A 225 -12.58 -2.83 2.61
CA SER A 225 -11.93 -3.54 1.51
C SER A 225 -11.34 -2.52 0.52
N LYS A 226 -10.08 -2.15 0.74
CA LYS A 226 -9.31 -1.25 -0.14
C LYS A 226 -8.33 -2.05 -0.98
N ASN A 227 -8.76 -3.09 -1.76
CA ASN A 227 -7.71 -3.96 -2.24
C ASN A 227 -7.96 -4.76 -3.51
N THR A 228 -7.00 -5.64 -3.78
CA THR A 228 -6.93 -6.61 -4.88
C THR A 228 -8.22 -7.40 -5.12
N ALA A 229 -8.99 -7.67 -4.08
CA ALA A 229 -10.31 -8.30 -4.21
C ALA A 229 -11.28 -7.41 -4.99
N SER A 230 -11.06 -6.09 -5.04
CA SER A 230 -11.85 -5.17 -5.86
C SER A 230 -11.61 -5.38 -7.35
N LYS A 231 -10.38 -5.67 -7.80
CA LYS A 231 -10.08 -6.04 -9.20
C LYS A 231 -10.91 -7.24 -9.64
N ASN A 232 -10.89 -8.31 -8.85
CA ASN A 232 -11.64 -9.53 -9.17
C ASN A 232 -13.16 -9.32 -9.09
N LYS A 233 -13.65 -8.45 -8.21
CA LYS A 233 -15.07 -8.14 -8.08
C LYS A 233 -15.58 -7.21 -9.18
N LEU A 234 -14.78 -6.24 -9.63
CA LEU A 234 -15.16 -5.34 -10.72
C LEU A 234 -15.17 -6.03 -12.09
N ASN A 235 -14.34 -7.06 -12.29
CA ASN A 235 -14.27 -7.83 -13.53
C ASN A 235 -15.31 -8.97 -13.62
N GLN A 236 -16.10 -9.22 -12.57
CA GLN A 236 -17.15 -10.26 -12.55
C GLN A 236 -18.57 -9.69 -12.73
N GLN A 237 -18.69 -8.39 -12.99
CA GLN A 237 -19.96 -7.70 -13.32
C GLN A 237 -19.91 -7.15 -14.75
#